data_c0c7559bf5ad35cce0b7c6141a66127c
#
_entry.id   c0c7559bf5ad35cce0b7c6141a66127c
#
_cell.length_a   1.000
_cell.length_b   1.000
_cell.length_c   1.000
_cell.angle_alpha   90.00
_cell.angle_beta   90.00
_cell.angle_gamma   90.00
#
_symmetry.space_group_name_H-M   'P 1'
#
loop_
_entity.id
_entity.type
_entity.pdbx_description
1 polymer ?
#
loop_
_entity_poly.entity_id
_entity_poly.type
_entity_poly.pdbx_seq_one_letter_code
_entity_poly.pdbx_strand_id
1 'polypeptide(L)'
;MRNSPFLCSVHTHTTLCDGKDSMEDMVSAAYTAGVQYYGISSHSHTPIAQDQGLVLPQDMTAYCRVAERLQKQYEGKMEILLGLEWDSCADVSFDGFAYWIGSVHYLKCQSGAYYAVDLDAETLISCQQEAFHGDVYAMIQAYFEQIAQVAALRPPILGHMDLITKCNAGNRFFDEEEKIYQEMALQALQAVNPLQTVLEVNTGAMARGYRKTPYPALFLLKEWRARGGQIVITADAHTKEGIVYGYADAIAFAEQAGFRESVILTANGWIPCPLQE
;
A
#
# COMPACT_ATOMS: atom_id res chain seq x y z
N MET A 1 -11.61 -24.24 9.15
CA MET A 1 -10.21 -23.80 9.37
C MET A 1 -10.27 -22.49 10.14
N ARG A 2 -9.35 -22.22 11.06
CA ARG A 2 -9.30 -20.91 11.71
C ARG A 2 -8.72 -19.91 10.69
N ASN A 3 -9.24 -18.68 10.67
CA ASN A 3 -8.69 -17.63 9.83
C ASN A 3 -7.26 -17.28 10.31
N SER A 4 -6.36 -17.03 9.37
CA SER A 4 -4.99 -16.61 9.63
C SER A 4 -4.62 -15.50 8.64
N PRO A 5 -3.84 -14.46 9.01
CA PRO A 5 -3.40 -13.41 8.08
C PRO A 5 -2.74 -13.97 6.82
N PHE A 6 -2.05 -15.11 6.92
CA PHE A 6 -1.42 -15.80 5.78
C PHE A 6 -2.39 -16.30 4.70
N LEU A 7 -3.70 -16.34 5.00
CA LEU A 7 -4.71 -16.71 4.01
C LEU A 7 -5.08 -15.57 3.06
N CYS A 8 -4.59 -14.35 3.31
CA CYS A 8 -4.93 -13.15 2.54
C CYS A 8 -3.67 -12.48 1.99
N SER A 9 -3.66 -12.15 0.70
CA SER A 9 -2.64 -11.31 0.08
C SER A 9 -3.32 -10.43 -0.97
N VAL A 10 -3.55 -9.15 -0.64
CA VAL A 10 -4.39 -8.24 -1.42
C VAL A 10 -3.65 -7.00 -1.94
N HIS A 11 -2.33 -6.95 -1.80
CA HIS A 11 -1.49 -5.93 -2.41
C HIS A 11 -0.39 -6.61 -3.21
N THR A 12 -0.59 -6.70 -4.54
CA THR A 12 0.31 -7.45 -5.43
C THR A 12 0.38 -6.82 -6.82
N HIS A 13 1.57 -6.86 -7.40
CA HIS A 13 1.93 -6.28 -8.69
C HIS A 13 2.29 -7.37 -9.70
N THR A 14 2.21 -7.05 -10.98
CA THR A 14 2.46 -7.99 -12.08
C THR A 14 3.23 -7.31 -13.20
N THR A 15 3.67 -8.06 -14.22
CA THR A 15 4.29 -7.50 -15.43
C THR A 15 3.38 -6.58 -16.25
N LEU A 16 2.14 -6.37 -15.83
CA LEU A 16 1.26 -5.35 -16.41
C LEU A 16 1.49 -3.96 -15.82
N CYS A 17 2.25 -3.87 -14.71
CA CYS A 17 2.82 -2.66 -14.16
C CYS A 17 4.33 -2.91 -13.91
N ASP A 18 4.84 -2.67 -12.72
CA ASP A 18 6.24 -2.79 -12.36
C ASP A 18 6.64 -4.12 -11.69
N GLY A 19 5.69 -5.03 -11.50
CA GLY A 19 5.95 -6.38 -11.02
C GLY A 19 6.80 -7.20 -12.00
N LYS A 20 7.51 -8.21 -11.50
CA LYS A 20 8.46 -9.00 -12.29
C LYS A 20 7.90 -10.31 -12.83
N ASP A 21 6.79 -10.77 -12.28
CA ASP A 21 6.15 -12.02 -12.68
C ASP A 21 4.79 -11.76 -13.32
N SER A 22 4.35 -12.66 -14.19
CA SER A 22 3.03 -12.56 -14.83
C SER A 22 1.91 -12.69 -13.79
N MET A 23 0.72 -12.19 -14.11
CA MET A 23 -0.44 -12.34 -13.24
C MET A 23 -0.73 -13.84 -12.98
N GLU A 24 -0.53 -14.69 -13.96
CA GLU A 24 -0.67 -16.15 -13.87
C GLU A 24 0.32 -16.75 -12.86
N ASP A 25 1.59 -16.35 -12.92
CA ASP A 25 2.62 -16.83 -12.01
C ASP A 25 2.37 -16.37 -10.59
N MET A 26 1.98 -15.10 -10.40
CA MET A 26 1.63 -14.54 -9.10
C MET A 26 0.44 -15.26 -8.45
N VAL A 27 -0.65 -15.50 -9.22
CA VAL A 27 -1.82 -16.26 -8.76
C VAL A 27 -1.47 -17.69 -8.41
N SER A 28 -0.67 -18.36 -9.26
CA SER A 28 -0.20 -19.73 -9.00
C SER A 28 0.65 -19.84 -7.75
N ALA A 29 1.54 -18.87 -7.52
CA ALA A 29 2.37 -18.80 -6.32
C ALA A 29 1.53 -18.56 -5.06
N ALA A 30 0.56 -17.67 -5.12
CA ALA A 30 -0.37 -17.41 -4.01
C ALA A 30 -1.14 -18.69 -3.63
N TYR A 31 -1.68 -19.40 -4.60
CA TYR A 31 -2.38 -20.66 -4.37
C TYR A 31 -1.44 -21.72 -3.75
N THR A 32 -0.21 -21.82 -4.24
CA THR A 32 0.80 -22.76 -3.71
C THR A 32 1.22 -22.41 -2.28
N ALA A 33 1.27 -21.12 -1.94
CA ALA A 33 1.55 -20.63 -0.59
C ALA A 33 0.37 -20.84 0.40
N GLY A 34 -0.79 -21.32 -0.08
CA GLY A 34 -1.98 -21.57 0.74
C GLY A 34 -2.86 -20.36 0.94
N VAL A 35 -2.65 -19.28 0.18
CA VAL A 35 -3.53 -18.10 0.16
C VAL A 35 -4.92 -18.54 -0.31
N GLN A 36 -5.95 -18.07 0.39
CA GLN A 36 -7.36 -18.35 0.06
C GLN A 36 -8.08 -17.13 -0.51
N TYR A 37 -7.60 -15.93 -0.18
CA TYR A 37 -8.14 -14.64 -0.59
C TYR A 37 -7.03 -13.82 -1.23
N TYR A 38 -7.00 -13.82 -2.53
CA TYR A 38 -5.93 -13.18 -3.31
C TYR A 38 -6.46 -11.94 -4.04
N GLY A 39 -5.78 -10.83 -3.88
CA GLY A 39 -6.10 -9.58 -4.57
C GLY A 39 -5.03 -9.21 -5.60
N ILE A 40 -5.46 -8.88 -6.79
CA ILE A 40 -4.62 -8.32 -7.84
C ILE A 40 -4.82 -6.80 -7.77
N SER A 41 -3.75 -6.01 -7.57
CA SER A 41 -3.85 -4.57 -7.32
C SER A 41 -2.73 -3.77 -7.99
N SER A 42 -2.49 -4.02 -9.27
CA SER A 42 -1.47 -3.27 -10.03
C SER A 42 -1.67 -1.75 -9.94
N HIS A 43 -0.58 -0.98 -10.09
CA HIS A 43 -0.60 0.48 -10.09
C HIS A 43 -1.56 1.06 -11.12
N SER A 44 -2.38 2.00 -10.71
CA SER A 44 -3.27 2.75 -11.61
C SER A 44 -2.48 3.59 -12.61
N HIS A 45 -3.05 3.86 -13.77
CA HIS A 45 -2.47 4.81 -14.72
C HIS A 45 -2.34 6.21 -14.09
N THR A 46 -1.21 6.86 -14.39
CA THR A 46 -0.98 8.27 -14.08
C THR A 46 -0.56 9.01 -15.36
N PRO A 47 -0.78 10.34 -15.48
CA PRO A 47 -0.31 11.14 -16.61
C PRO A 47 1.19 11.48 -16.51
N ILE A 48 1.93 10.86 -15.60
CA ILE A 48 3.33 11.16 -15.30
C ILE A 48 4.22 10.40 -16.29
N ALA A 49 5.04 11.15 -17.05
CA ALA A 49 5.86 10.56 -18.11
C ALA A 49 6.87 9.51 -17.61
N GLN A 50 7.36 9.65 -16.38
CA GLN A 50 8.29 8.72 -15.73
C GLN A 50 7.66 7.36 -15.43
N ASP A 51 6.33 7.29 -15.33
CA ASP A 51 5.58 6.06 -15.04
C ASP A 51 5.36 5.17 -16.25
N GLN A 52 5.76 5.61 -17.45
CA GLN A 52 5.51 4.84 -18.66
C GLN A 52 6.13 3.43 -18.57
N GLY A 53 5.28 2.40 -18.58
CA GLY A 53 5.67 1.00 -18.43
C GLY A 53 5.80 0.50 -16.98
N LEU A 54 5.56 1.37 -15.99
CA LEU A 54 5.57 1.02 -14.57
C LEU A 54 4.15 0.97 -13.96
N VAL A 55 3.15 1.46 -14.69
CA VAL A 55 1.74 1.50 -14.28
C VAL A 55 0.87 0.86 -15.37
N LEU A 56 -0.36 0.49 -15.01
CA LEU A 56 -1.33 0.01 -15.98
C LEU A 56 -1.55 1.04 -17.08
N PRO A 57 -1.78 0.61 -18.34
CA PRO A 57 -2.24 1.52 -19.38
C PRO A 57 -3.61 2.10 -19.02
N GLN A 58 -3.93 3.27 -19.55
CA GLN A 58 -5.24 3.91 -19.33
C GLN A 58 -6.40 2.99 -19.77
N ASP A 59 -6.21 2.21 -20.86
CA ASP A 59 -7.11 1.11 -21.21
C ASP A 59 -6.73 -0.16 -20.45
N MET A 60 -7.42 -0.42 -19.36
CA MET A 60 -7.21 -1.57 -18.47
C MET A 60 -7.89 -2.86 -18.97
N THR A 61 -8.37 -2.92 -20.21
CA THR A 61 -9.12 -4.07 -20.76
C THR A 61 -8.33 -5.38 -20.66
N ALA A 62 -7.01 -5.36 -20.95
CA ALA A 62 -6.17 -6.55 -20.84
C ALA A 62 -6.03 -7.04 -19.39
N TYR A 63 -5.85 -6.12 -18.46
CA TYR A 63 -5.77 -6.37 -17.02
C TYR A 63 -7.04 -7.07 -16.52
N CYS A 64 -8.21 -6.50 -16.80
CA CYS A 64 -9.49 -7.07 -16.39
C CYS A 64 -9.73 -8.45 -17.02
N ARG A 65 -9.44 -8.63 -18.32
CA ARG A 65 -9.64 -9.90 -19.03
C ARG A 65 -8.79 -11.04 -18.46
N VAL A 66 -7.52 -10.79 -18.12
CA VAL A 66 -6.65 -11.80 -17.52
C VAL A 66 -7.16 -12.18 -16.14
N ALA A 67 -7.54 -11.18 -15.32
CA ALA A 67 -8.09 -11.42 -13.99
C ALA A 67 -9.38 -12.25 -14.03
N GLU A 68 -10.34 -11.91 -14.91
CA GLU A 68 -11.59 -12.67 -15.08
C GLU A 68 -11.34 -14.14 -15.47
N ARG A 69 -10.36 -14.39 -16.35
CA ARG A 69 -9.98 -15.75 -16.72
C ARG A 69 -9.41 -16.52 -15.53
N LEU A 70 -8.56 -15.90 -14.72
CA LEU A 70 -7.98 -16.52 -13.53
C LEU A 70 -9.02 -16.74 -12.44
N GLN A 71 -9.95 -15.82 -12.23
CA GLN A 71 -11.09 -16.00 -11.33
C GLN A 71 -11.86 -17.28 -11.67
N LYS A 72 -12.20 -17.50 -12.95
CA LYS A 72 -12.87 -18.74 -13.42
C LYS A 72 -12.01 -19.97 -13.21
N GLN A 73 -10.70 -19.90 -13.47
CA GLN A 73 -9.78 -21.03 -13.35
C GLN A 73 -9.60 -21.50 -11.89
N TYR A 74 -9.68 -20.57 -10.94
CA TYR A 74 -9.50 -20.85 -9.51
C TYR A 74 -10.81 -20.89 -8.72
N GLU A 75 -11.96 -20.83 -9.40
CA GLU A 75 -13.28 -20.95 -8.78
C GLU A 75 -13.38 -22.20 -7.89
N GLY A 76 -13.86 -22.03 -6.67
CA GLY A 76 -13.93 -23.10 -5.65
C GLY A 76 -12.58 -23.53 -5.05
N LYS A 77 -11.46 -22.93 -5.44
CA LYS A 77 -10.11 -23.23 -4.90
C LYS A 77 -9.51 -22.06 -4.13
N MET A 78 -9.58 -20.87 -4.68
CA MET A 78 -9.08 -19.62 -4.13
C MET A 78 -9.94 -18.47 -4.64
N GLU A 79 -10.35 -17.57 -3.77
CA GLU A 79 -11.08 -16.36 -4.16
C GLU A 79 -10.09 -15.33 -4.68
N ILE A 80 -10.31 -14.86 -5.91
CA ILE A 80 -9.48 -13.83 -6.55
C ILE A 80 -10.29 -12.56 -6.69
N LEU A 81 -9.79 -11.47 -6.09
CA LEU A 81 -10.39 -10.14 -6.15
C LEU A 81 -9.61 -9.27 -7.14
N LEU A 82 -10.30 -8.65 -8.08
CA LEU A 82 -9.71 -7.65 -8.96
C LEU A 82 -9.77 -6.29 -8.28
N GLY A 83 -8.62 -5.80 -7.88
CA GLY A 83 -8.41 -4.50 -7.26
C GLY A 83 -7.55 -3.58 -8.09
N LEU A 84 -7.21 -2.44 -7.50
CA LEU A 84 -6.34 -1.42 -8.08
C LEU A 84 -5.57 -0.72 -6.96
N GLU A 85 -4.27 -0.57 -7.07
CA GLU A 85 -3.55 0.41 -6.28
C GLU A 85 -3.68 1.77 -6.97
N TRP A 86 -4.59 2.58 -6.43
CA TRP A 86 -4.95 3.88 -6.98
C TRP A 86 -4.07 4.98 -6.38
N ASP A 87 -3.25 5.60 -7.24
CA ASP A 87 -2.39 6.71 -6.84
C ASP A 87 -3.15 8.04 -6.78
N SER A 88 -2.74 8.92 -5.89
CA SER A 88 -3.29 10.29 -5.75
C SER A 88 -3.18 11.14 -7.04
N CYS A 89 -2.29 10.77 -7.95
CA CYS A 89 -2.09 11.42 -9.25
C CYS A 89 -2.74 10.66 -10.42
N ALA A 90 -3.52 9.59 -10.13
CA ALA A 90 -4.19 8.81 -11.16
C ALA A 90 -5.19 9.65 -11.97
N ASP A 91 -5.25 9.36 -13.27
CA ASP A 91 -6.23 9.95 -14.20
C ASP A 91 -7.30 8.94 -14.67
N VAL A 92 -7.40 7.83 -13.94
CA VAL A 92 -8.40 6.77 -14.15
C VAL A 92 -9.29 6.62 -12.91
N SER A 93 -10.52 6.17 -13.09
CA SER A 93 -11.43 5.84 -11.99
C SER A 93 -11.05 4.51 -11.34
N PHE A 94 -11.33 4.39 -10.04
CA PHE A 94 -11.34 3.13 -9.30
C PHE A 94 -12.71 2.42 -9.33
N ASP A 95 -13.71 3.00 -10.01
CA ASP A 95 -15.04 2.40 -10.13
C ASP A 95 -14.98 1.09 -10.93
N GLY A 96 -15.73 0.09 -10.47
CA GLY A 96 -15.79 -1.22 -11.13
C GLY A 96 -14.78 -2.24 -10.62
N PHE A 97 -13.83 -1.85 -9.77
CA PHE A 97 -12.95 -2.78 -9.05
C PHE A 97 -13.63 -3.28 -7.77
N ALA A 98 -13.31 -4.51 -7.36
CA ALA A 98 -13.84 -5.10 -6.12
C ALA A 98 -13.35 -4.33 -4.87
N TYR A 99 -12.15 -3.78 -4.96
CA TYR A 99 -11.53 -2.90 -3.95
C TYR A 99 -10.47 -2.04 -4.60
N TRP A 100 -10.01 -1.04 -3.85
CA TRP A 100 -8.84 -0.25 -4.23
C TRP A 100 -8.02 0.14 -3.00
N ILE A 101 -6.73 0.31 -3.23
CA ILE A 101 -5.77 0.76 -2.23
C ILE A 101 -5.45 2.21 -2.58
N GLY A 102 -5.72 3.13 -1.66
CA GLY A 102 -5.38 4.54 -1.87
C GLY A 102 -3.93 4.80 -1.48
N SER A 103 -3.11 5.25 -2.42
CA SER A 103 -1.67 5.44 -2.24
C SER A 103 -1.19 6.81 -2.70
N VAL A 104 -0.02 7.23 -2.21
CA VAL A 104 0.68 8.44 -2.64
C VAL A 104 2.13 8.08 -2.96
N HIS A 105 2.44 7.94 -4.25
CA HIS A 105 3.80 7.69 -4.73
C HIS A 105 4.48 8.96 -5.25
N TYR A 106 3.70 9.99 -5.56
CA TYR A 106 4.21 11.25 -6.10
C TYR A 106 3.74 12.45 -5.28
N LEU A 107 4.67 13.36 -5.02
CA LEU A 107 4.32 14.73 -4.63
C LEU A 107 4.01 15.55 -5.87
N LYS A 108 2.77 16.03 -5.95
CA LYS A 108 2.34 17.02 -6.94
C LYS A 108 2.62 18.41 -6.41
N CYS A 109 3.62 19.08 -6.95
CA CYS A 109 4.03 20.40 -6.51
C CYS A 109 3.19 21.52 -7.13
N GLN A 110 3.19 22.69 -6.51
CA GLN A 110 2.47 23.87 -7.00
C GLN A 110 2.92 24.32 -8.41
N SER A 111 4.16 24.04 -8.78
CA SER A 111 4.69 24.28 -10.12
C SER A 111 4.08 23.39 -11.21
N GLY A 112 3.35 22.33 -10.82
CA GLY A 112 2.87 21.27 -11.70
C GLY A 112 3.86 20.13 -11.90
N ALA A 113 5.06 20.20 -11.29
CA ALA A 113 6.03 19.11 -11.30
C ALA A 113 5.59 17.96 -10.36
N TYR A 114 6.00 16.74 -10.69
CA TYR A 114 5.78 15.54 -9.91
C TYR A 114 7.13 14.95 -9.50
N TYR A 115 7.26 14.58 -8.23
CA TYR A 115 8.45 13.92 -7.70
C TYR A 115 8.04 12.63 -7.00
N ALA A 116 8.60 11.50 -7.45
CA ALA A 116 8.40 10.23 -6.77
C ALA A 116 9.00 10.28 -5.36
N VAL A 117 8.22 9.90 -4.34
CA VAL A 117 8.69 9.92 -2.95
C VAL A 117 9.47 8.65 -2.58
N ASP A 118 9.37 7.63 -3.42
CA ASP A 118 9.84 6.28 -3.14
C ASP A 118 10.79 5.70 -4.21
N LEU A 119 11.17 6.48 -5.22
CA LEU A 119 12.09 6.04 -6.27
C LEU A 119 13.51 5.89 -5.70
N ASP A 120 14.12 7.00 -5.31
CA ASP A 120 15.45 7.06 -4.73
C ASP A 120 15.68 8.35 -3.92
N ALA A 121 16.84 8.38 -3.24
CA ALA A 121 17.23 9.51 -2.41
C ALA A 121 17.52 10.78 -3.23
N GLU A 122 17.98 10.66 -4.47
CA GLU A 122 18.33 11.80 -5.33
C GLU A 122 17.07 12.52 -5.78
N THR A 123 16.00 11.77 -6.08
CA THR A 123 14.68 12.32 -6.39
C THR A 123 14.10 13.10 -5.21
N LEU A 124 14.24 12.59 -3.96
CA LEU A 124 13.80 13.32 -2.77
C LEU A 124 14.63 14.59 -2.54
N ILE A 125 15.95 14.57 -2.80
CA ILE A 125 16.81 15.77 -2.73
C ILE A 125 16.35 16.81 -3.74
N SER A 126 16.10 16.39 -4.98
CA SER A 126 15.63 17.29 -6.03
C SER A 126 14.28 17.91 -5.66
N CYS A 127 13.33 17.09 -5.16
CA CYS A 127 12.05 17.57 -4.67
C CYS A 127 12.22 18.62 -3.56
N GLN A 128 13.01 18.30 -2.53
CA GLN A 128 13.29 19.21 -1.42
C GLN A 128 13.89 20.53 -1.89
N GLN A 129 14.90 20.48 -2.77
CA GLN A 129 15.60 21.70 -3.21
C GLN A 129 14.79 22.54 -4.20
N GLU A 130 14.20 21.91 -5.22
CA GLU A 130 13.56 22.60 -6.34
C GLU A 130 12.12 23.05 -6.00
N ALA A 131 11.36 22.20 -5.28
CA ALA A 131 9.97 22.48 -5.00
C ALA A 131 9.74 23.10 -3.60
N PHE A 132 10.62 22.81 -2.64
CA PHE A 132 10.47 23.26 -1.25
C PHE A 132 11.63 24.11 -0.75
N HIS A 133 12.53 24.59 -1.65
CA HIS A 133 13.62 25.52 -1.32
C HIS A 133 14.53 25.05 -0.17
N GLY A 134 14.72 23.74 -0.03
CA GLY A 134 15.51 23.12 1.02
C GLY A 134 14.75 22.80 2.31
N ASP A 135 13.46 23.19 2.42
CA ASP A 135 12.65 22.92 3.61
C ASP A 135 12.06 21.50 3.55
N VAL A 136 12.68 20.57 4.27
CA VAL A 136 12.26 19.18 4.35
C VAL A 136 10.88 19.01 5.04
N TYR A 137 10.58 19.84 6.04
CA TYR A 137 9.31 19.74 6.75
C TYR A 137 8.14 20.29 5.93
N ALA A 138 8.37 21.29 5.09
CA ALA A 138 7.36 21.72 4.10
C ALA A 138 7.06 20.60 3.07
N MET A 139 8.09 19.84 2.64
CA MET A 139 7.92 18.68 1.77
C MET A 139 7.11 17.57 2.46
N ILE A 140 7.43 17.23 3.71
CA ILE A 140 6.73 16.23 4.51
C ILE A 140 5.27 16.64 4.76
N GLN A 141 5.03 17.91 5.08
CA GLN A 141 3.69 18.45 5.26
C GLN A 141 2.85 18.28 3.98
N ALA A 142 3.41 18.63 2.81
CA ALA A 142 2.73 18.46 1.54
C ALA A 142 2.41 16.99 1.23
N TYR A 143 3.31 16.06 1.58
CA TYR A 143 3.05 14.64 1.44
C TYR A 143 1.85 14.18 2.29
N PHE A 144 1.85 14.52 3.58
CA PHE A 144 0.76 14.12 4.48
C PHE A 144 -0.57 14.83 4.15
N GLU A 145 -0.54 16.01 3.56
CA GLU A 145 -1.74 16.67 3.02
C GLU A 145 -2.33 15.88 1.84
N GLN A 146 -1.49 15.31 0.96
CA GLN A 146 -1.97 14.42 -0.11
C GLN A 146 -2.53 13.10 0.46
N ILE A 147 -1.91 12.52 1.49
CA ILE A 147 -2.47 11.36 2.22
C ILE A 147 -3.87 11.71 2.77
N ALA A 148 -4.05 12.88 3.36
CA ALA A 148 -5.36 13.32 3.87
C ALA A 148 -6.40 13.49 2.74
N GLN A 149 -5.98 13.96 1.56
CA GLN A 149 -6.84 14.05 0.37
C GLN A 149 -7.28 12.67 -0.12
N VAL A 150 -6.37 11.70 -0.18
CA VAL A 150 -6.70 10.30 -0.53
C VAL A 150 -7.65 9.71 0.52
N ALA A 151 -7.38 9.92 1.80
CA ALA A 151 -8.24 9.45 2.90
C ALA A 151 -9.68 10.01 2.81
N ALA A 152 -9.85 11.24 2.32
CA ALA A 152 -11.16 11.85 2.12
C ALA A 152 -12.02 11.13 1.06
N LEU A 153 -11.38 10.39 0.14
CA LEU A 153 -12.06 9.53 -0.83
C LEU A 153 -12.54 8.21 -0.22
N ARG A 154 -12.17 7.92 1.03
CA ARG A 154 -12.57 6.72 1.80
C ARG A 154 -12.15 5.41 1.13
N PRO A 155 -10.85 5.23 0.85
CA PRO A 155 -10.37 3.99 0.29
C PRO A 155 -10.73 2.80 1.19
N PRO A 156 -11.12 1.64 0.64
CA PRO A 156 -11.24 0.41 1.43
C PRO A 156 -9.96 0.08 2.18
N ILE A 157 -8.80 0.32 1.55
CA ILE A 157 -7.46 0.19 2.15
C ILE A 157 -6.70 1.49 1.93
N LEU A 158 -6.14 2.07 3.00
CA LEU A 158 -5.12 3.12 2.88
C LEU A 158 -3.75 2.44 2.88
N GLY A 159 -3.04 2.53 1.76
CA GLY A 159 -1.73 1.93 1.54
C GLY A 159 -0.63 2.67 2.32
N HIS A 160 0.44 2.00 2.66
CA HIS A 160 1.75 2.47 3.21
C HIS A 160 1.82 3.99 3.46
N MET A 161 0.97 4.51 4.36
CA MET A 161 0.66 5.95 4.51
C MET A 161 1.86 6.84 4.85
N ASP A 162 2.98 6.29 5.27
CA ASP A 162 4.24 6.98 5.55
C ASP A 162 5.38 6.57 4.59
N LEU A 163 5.04 6.26 3.33
CA LEU A 163 5.96 5.82 2.28
C LEU A 163 7.12 6.80 2.02
N ILE A 164 6.94 8.09 2.29
CA ILE A 164 8.00 9.11 2.20
C ILE A 164 9.24 8.76 3.04
N THR A 165 9.12 7.84 4.00
CA THR A 165 10.23 7.35 4.83
C THR A 165 11.07 6.26 4.14
N LYS A 166 10.68 5.77 2.94
CA LYS A 166 11.37 4.67 2.24
C LYS A 166 12.87 4.92 2.06
N CYS A 167 13.23 6.11 1.64
CA CYS A 167 14.63 6.51 1.40
C CYS A 167 15.28 7.19 2.61
N ASN A 168 14.60 7.26 3.76
CA ASN A 168 15.06 7.98 4.96
C ASN A 168 15.90 7.10 5.92
N ALA A 169 16.43 5.97 5.48
CA ALA A 169 17.20 5.07 6.34
C ALA A 169 18.31 5.82 7.11
N GLY A 170 18.32 5.65 8.44
CA GLY A 170 19.26 6.35 9.33
C GLY A 170 18.96 7.83 9.52
N ASN A 171 17.72 8.25 9.33
CA ASN A 171 17.27 9.65 9.45
C ASN A 171 18.04 10.58 8.50
N ARG A 172 18.26 10.11 7.24
CA ARG A 172 19.08 10.82 6.25
C ARG A 172 18.55 12.21 5.91
N PHE A 173 17.23 12.38 5.88
CA PHE A 173 16.55 13.62 5.49
C PHE A 173 15.90 14.31 6.66
N PHE A 174 15.31 13.54 7.57
CA PHE A 174 14.61 14.03 8.76
C PHE A 174 14.63 12.94 9.84
N ASP A 175 14.43 13.34 11.07
CA ASP A 175 14.31 12.41 12.19
C ASP A 175 12.85 11.98 12.36
N GLU A 176 12.58 10.67 12.19
CA GLU A 176 11.24 10.07 12.35
C GLU A 176 10.74 10.13 13.81
N GLU A 177 11.64 10.37 14.80
CA GLU A 177 11.29 10.54 16.20
C GLU A 177 11.00 12.01 16.57
N GLU A 178 11.30 12.97 15.67
CA GLU A 178 10.99 14.36 15.95
C GLU A 178 9.49 14.63 16.00
N LYS A 179 9.12 15.44 16.98
CA LYS A 179 7.72 15.78 17.27
C LYS A 179 7.02 16.41 16.08
N ILE A 180 7.72 17.27 15.31
CA ILE A 180 7.15 17.92 14.13
C ILE A 180 6.74 16.91 13.04
N TYR A 181 7.59 15.91 12.77
CA TYR A 181 7.25 14.82 11.84
C TYR A 181 6.03 14.03 12.34
N GLN A 182 6.07 13.61 13.62
CA GLN A 182 5.00 12.81 14.19
C GLN A 182 3.66 13.55 14.21
N GLU A 183 3.65 14.85 14.52
CA GLU A 183 2.44 15.68 14.50
C GLU A 183 1.82 15.76 13.10
N MET A 184 2.63 15.95 12.04
CA MET A 184 2.16 15.96 10.65
C MET A 184 1.54 14.62 10.24
N ALA A 185 2.22 13.51 10.55
CA ALA A 185 1.75 12.17 10.25
C ALA A 185 0.45 11.83 11.01
N LEU A 186 0.36 12.18 12.29
CA LEU A 186 -0.84 12.01 13.11
C LEU A 186 -2.00 12.88 12.62
N GLN A 187 -1.73 14.09 12.16
CA GLN A 187 -2.76 14.96 11.57
C GLN A 187 -3.36 14.34 10.31
N ALA A 188 -2.53 13.76 9.42
CA ALA A 188 -3.01 13.03 8.26
C ALA A 188 -3.84 11.81 8.66
N LEU A 189 -3.39 11.04 9.65
CA LEU A 189 -4.12 9.90 10.17
C LEU A 189 -5.50 10.30 10.74
N GLN A 190 -5.63 11.50 11.32
CA GLN A 190 -6.92 12.00 11.82
C GLN A 190 -7.96 12.20 10.72
N ALA A 191 -7.54 12.45 9.47
CA ALA A 191 -8.45 12.55 8.34
C ALA A 191 -9.02 11.18 7.90
N VAL A 192 -8.39 10.07 8.29
CA VAL A 192 -8.85 8.72 7.95
C VAL A 192 -10.03 8.32 8.84
N ASN A 193 -11.13 7.88 8.23
CA ASN A 193 -12.29 7.38 8.97
C ASN A 193 -12.11 5.89 9.30
N PRO A 194 -11.95 5.50 10.60
CA PRO A 194 -11.69 4.12 10.99
C PRO A 194 -12.87 3.16 10.78
N LEU A 195 -14.07 3.68 10.52
CA LEU A 195 -15.25 2.87 10.22
C LEU A 195 -15.39 2.55 8.72
N GLN A 196 -14.60 3.17 7.86
CA GLN A 196 -14.74 3.06 6.40
C GLN A 196 -13.46 2.61 5.70
N THR A 197 -12.31 2.81 6.35
CA THR A 197 -11.00 2.51 5.80
C THR A 197 -10.25 1.56 6.72
N VAL A 198 -9.60 0.56 6.15
CA VAL A 198 -8.65 -0.32 6.83
C VAL A 198 -7.23 0.19 6.55
N LEU A 199 -6.40 0.25 7.57
CA LEU A 199 -5.00 0.66 7.41
C LEU A 199 -4.15 -0.55 7.05
N GLU A 200 -3.31 -0.38 6.05
CA GLU A 200 -2.37 -1.41 5.62
C GLU A 200 -1.17 -1.53 6.59
N VAL A 201 -0.77 -2.76 6.91
CA VAL A 201 0.53 -3.09 7.50
C VAL A 201 1.36 -3.75 6.42
N ASN A 202 2.24 -2.98 5.76
CA ASN A 202 2.88 -3.32 4.50
C ASN A 202 4.35 -3.70 4.70
N THR A 203 4.75 -4.87 4.21
CA THR A 203 6.11 -5.40 4.32
C THR A 203 6.96 -5.21 3.05
N GLY A 204 6.44 -4.58 2.01
CA GLY A 204 7.11 -4.46 0.71
C GLY A 204 8.50 -3.81 0.77
N ALA A 205 8.67 -2.75 1.56
CA ALA A 205 9.98 -2.13 1.74
C ALA A 205 10.98 -3.02 2.48
N MET A 206 10.50 -3.94 3.35
CA MET A 206 11.35 -4.93 4.01
C MET A 206 11.83 -5.97 2.99
N ALA A 207 10.96 -6.45 2.11
CA ALA A 207 11.30 -7.39 1.05
C ALA A 207 12.39 -6.85 0.11
N ARG A 208 12.38 -5.54 -0.13
CA ARG A 208 13.34 -4.84 -1.00
C ARG A 208 14.57 -4.30 -0.25
N GLY A 209 14.64 -4.51 1.08
CA GLY A 209 15.80 -4.12 1.91
C GLY A 209 15.88 -2.63 2.27
N TYR A 210 14.85 -1.84 2.03
CA TYR A 210 14.81 -0.42 2.36
C TYR A 210 14.54 -0.15 3.83
N ARG A 211 13.69 -0.97 4.46
CA ARG A 211 13.30 -0.83 5.87
C ARG A 211 13.46 -2.14 6.63
N LYS A 212 13.58 -2.03 7.96
CA LYS A 212 13.61 -3.19 8.89
C LYS A 212 12.25 -3.48 9.51
N THR A 213 11.31 -2.55 9.40
CA THR A 213 9.94 -2.63 9.95
C THR A 213 8.94 -2.36 8.84
N PRO A 214 7.71 -2.89 8.93
CA PRO A 214 6.67 -2.57 7.96
C PRO A 214 6.22 -1.10 8.06
N TYR A 215 5.49 -0.64 7.06
CA TYR A 215 4.65 0.56 7.17
C TYR A 215 3.33 0.22 7.85
N PRO A 216 2.67 1.21 8.47
CA PRO A 216 3.24 2.48 8.88
C PRO A 216 4.03 2.36 10.19
N ALA A 217 4.71 3.42 10.58
CA ALA A 217 5.46 3.49 11.84
C ALA A 217 4.61 3.11 13.06
N LEU A 218 5.26 2.55 14.09
CA LEU A 218 4.59 1.98 15.27
C LEU A 218 3.69 2.99 16.01
N PHE A 219 4.07 4.27 16.06
CA PHE A 219 3.27 5.31 16.73
C PHE A 219 1.95 5.56 15.98
N LEU A 220 1.94 5.48 14.65
CA LEU A 220 0.74 5.59 13.82
C LEU A 220 -0.20 4.40 14.05
N LEU A 221 0.34 3.18 14.10
CA LEU A 221 -0.46 1.98 14.39
C LEU A 221 -1.08 2.04 15.79
N LYS A 222 -0.34 2.52 16.80
CA LYS A 222 -0.87 2.71 18.16
C LYS A 222 -2.03 3.70 18.19
N GLU A 223 -1.88 4.83 17.53
CA GLU A 223 -2.96 5.83 17.42
C GLU A 223 -4.15 5.27 16.64
N TRP A 224 -3.91 4.59 15.52
CA TRP A 224 -4.96 3.96 14.72
C TRP A 224 -5.80 2.96 15.54
N ARG A 225 -5.11 2.12 16.30
CA ARG A 225 -5.77 1.20 17.23
C ARG A 225 -6.59 1.92 18.31
N ALA A 226 -6.03 2.98 18.90
CA ALA A 226 -6.74 3.77 19.93
C ALA A 226 -8.05 4.38 19.39
N ARG A 227 -8.11 4.67 18.09
CA ARG A 227 -9.29 5.17 17.38
C ARG A 227 -10.27 4.06 16.96
N GLY A 228 -9.98 2.78 17.28
CA GLY A 228 -10.81 1.63 16.90
C GLY A 228 -10.63 1.20 15.44
N GLY A 229 -9.56 1.61 14.77
CA GLY A 229 -9.28 1.26 13.38
C GLY A 229 -8.87 -0.20 13.22
N GLN A 230 -9.15 -0.76 12.06
CA GLN A 230 -8.78 -2.12 11.65
C GLN A 230 -7.53 -2.10 10.76
N ILE A 231 -6.81 -3.22 10.73
CA ILE A 231 -5.60 -3.40 9.89
C ILE A 231 -5.71 -4.60 8.98
N VAL A 232 -5.08 -4.53 7.82
CA VAL A 232 -4.81 -5.66 6.91
C VAL A 232 -3.31 -5.80 6.74
N ILE A 233 -2.79 -7.05 6.76
CA ILE A 233 -1.37 -7.32 6.50
C ILE A 233 -1.20 -7.60 5.02
N THR A 234 -0.21 -6.97 4.40
CA THR A 234 0.10 -7.09 2.98
C THR A 234 1.60 -7.19 2.73
N ALA A 235 1.98 -7.76 1.60
CA ALA A 235 3.37 -7.88 1.20
C ALA A 235 3.78 -6.85 0.14
N ASP A 236 2.84 -6.21 -0.55
CA ASP A 236 3.13 -5.34 -1.68
C ASP A 236 4.09 -6.05 -2.66
N ALA A 237 3.64 -7.26 -3.05
CA ALA A 237 4.50 -8.25 -3.69
C ALA A 237 4.71 -7.93 -5.17
N HIS A 238 5.97 -7.71 -5.57
CA HIS A 238 6.39 -7.48 -6.95
C HIS A 238 7.01 -8.73 -7.59
N THR A 239 7.12 -9.82 -6.82
CA THR A 239 7.59 -11.14 -7.28
C THR A 239 6.77 -12.23 -6.64
N LYS A 240 6.69 -13.37 -7.30
CA LYS A 240 5.95 -14.54 -6.79
C LYS A 240 6.51 -15.10 -5.49
N GLU A 241 7.79 -14.91 -5.20
CA GLU A 241 8.41 -15.29 -3.93
C GLU A 241 7.99 -14.37 -2.79
N GLY A 242 7.51 -13.16 -3.11
CA GLY A 242 7.14 -12.12 -2.16
C GLY A 242 5.71 -12.19 -1.61
N ILE A 243 4.86 -13.11 -2.08
CA ILE A 243 3.39 -13.11 -1.85
C ILE A 243 2.98 -12.92 -0.38
N VAL A 244 3.69 -13.52 0.55
CA VAL A 244 3.44 -13.42 2.01
C VAL A 244 4.73 -13.09 2.77
N TYR A 245 5.65 -12.39 2.11
CA TYR A 245 6.93 -12.03 2.73
C TYR A 245 6.73 -11.15 3.97
N GLY A 246 7.45 -11.46 5.04
CA GLY A 246 7.49 -10.67 6.26
C GLY A 246 6.20 -10.67 7.10
N TYR A 247 5.22 -11.52 6.78
CA TYR A 247 3.95 -11.56 7.52
C TYR A 247 4.13 -11.87 9.01
N ALA A 248 5.05 -12.77 9.37
CA ALA A 248 5.35 -13.05 10.78
C ALA A 248 5.88 -11.80 11.51
N ASP A 249 6.75 -11.02 10.85
CA ASP A 249 7.29 -9.79 11.40
C ASP A 249 6.19 -8.71 11.50
N ALA A 250 5.33 -8.61 10.50
CA ALA A 250 4.19 -7.68 10.50
C ALA A 250 3.18 -8.02 11.60
N ILE A 251 2.89 -9.30 11.84
CA ILE A 251 2.07 -9.77 12.96
C ILE A 251 2.68 -9.32 14.28
N ALA A 252 3.96 -9.63 14.51
CA ALA A 252 4.66 -9.23 15.73
C ALA A 252 4.69 -7.71 15.93
N PHE A 253 4.83 -6.95 14.84
CA PHE A 253 4.80 -5.49 14.86
C PHE A 253 3.42 -4.93 15.18
N ALA A 254 2.36 -5.48 14.60
CA ALA A 254 0.98 -5.12 14.92
C ALA A 254 0.62 -5.44 16.39
N GLU A 255 1.13 -6.55 16.93
CA GLU A 255 0.97 -6.90 18.35
C GLU A 255 1.66 -5.91 19.28
N GLN A 256 2.84 -5.37 18.91
CA GLN A 256 3.51 -4.29 19.65
C GLN A 256 2.69 -3.00 19.68
N ALA A 257 1.88 -2.75 18.64
CA ALA A 257 0.89 -1.67 18.63
C ALA A 257 -0.37 -2.00 19.46
N GLY A 258 -0.49 -3.25 19.91
CA GLY A 258 -1.58 -3.75 20.76
C GLY A 258 -2.74 -4.35 19.99
N PHE A 259 -2.64 -4.57 18.67
CA PHE A 259 -3.64 -5.33 17.92
C PHE A 259 -3.67 -6.79 18.38
N ARG A 260 -4.83 -7.41 18.30
CA ARG A 260 -5.05 -8.85 18.56
C ARG A 260 -5.61 -9.55 17.34
N GLU A 261 -6.10 -8.77 16.39
CA GLU A 261 -6.67 -9.25 15.15
C GLU A 261 -6.32 -8.29 14.00
N SER A 262 -6.31 -8.81 12.80
CA SER A 262 -6.36 -8.10 11.53
C SER A 262 -7.68 -8.42 10.84
N VAL A 263 -7.88 -7.93 9.63
CA VAL A 263 -8.99 -8.33 8.79
C VAL A 263 -8.50 -8.97 7.49
N ILE A 264 -9.32 -9.82 6.91
CA ILE A 264 -9.15 -10.44 5.60
C ILE A 264 -10.21 -9.85 4.68
N LEU A 265 -9.83 -9.42 3.48
CA LEU A 265 -10.74 -8.98 2.45
C LEU A 265 -11.29 -10.18 1.68
N THR A 266 -12.60 -10.25 1.54
CA THR A 266 -13.33 -11.25 0.76
C THR A 266 -14.30 -10.57 -0.19
N ALA A 267 -14.87 -11.29 -1.15
CA ALA A 267 -15.94 -10.76 -2.01
C ALA A 267 -17.19 -10.30 -1.23
N ASN A 268 -17.37 -10.80 0.01
CA ASN A 268 -18.49 -10.44 0.88
C ASN A 268 -18.10 -9.37 1.93
N GLY A 269 -16.94 -8.73 1.80
CA GLY A 269 -16.42 -7.73 2.73
C GLY A 269 -15.36 -8.26 3.68
N TRP A 270 -15.14 -7.53 4.77
CA TRP A 270 -14.08 -7.80 5.73
C TRP A 270 -14.48 -8.86 6.74
N ILE A 271 -13.61 -9.82 6.99
CA ILE A 271 -13.77 -10.80 8.08
C ILE A 271 -12.62 -10.69 9.08
N PRO A 272 -12.90 -10.73 10.40
CA PRO A 272 -11.85 -10.66 11.42
C PRO A 272 -10.98 -11.91 11.41
N CYS A 273 -9.70 -11.70 11.69
CA CYS A 273 -8.67 -12.72 11.69
C CYS A 273 -7.74 -12.53 12.89
N PRO A 274 -7.69 -13.46 13.85
CA PRO A 274 -6.72 -13.40 14.95
C PRO A 274 -5.28 -13.35 14.43
N LEU A 275 -4.42 -12.57 15.09
CA LEU A 275 -2.99 -12.50 14.78
C LEU A 275 -2.22 -13.72 15.29
N GLN A 276 -2.69 -14.32 16.40
CA GLN A 276 -2.14 -15.57 16.96
C GLN A 276 -3.22 -16.68 16.95
N GLU A 277 -2.77 -17.92 16.82
CA GLU A 277 -3.63 -19.10 16.93
C GLU A 277 -4.16 -19.33 18.35
#